data_9275066ff9914a341bb86da6d26362eb
#
_entry.id   9275066ff9914a341bb86da6d26362eb
#
_cell.length_a   1.000
_cell.length_b   1.000
_cell.length_c   1.000
_cell.angle_alpha   90.00
_cell.angle_beta   90.00
_cell.angle_gamma   90.00
#
_symmetry.space_group_name_H-M   'P 1'
#
loop_
_entity.id
_entity.type
_entity.pdbx_description
1 polymer ?
#
loop_
_entity_poly.entity_id
_entity_poly.type
_entity_poly.pdbx_seq_one_letter_code
_entity_poly.pdbx_strand_id
1 'polypeptide(L)'
;MFNFKEEPPSTKALKQYFIDGNYQSHPGDMLDCVAHMIIAIENPKETVRVALGYMGNHLSACRADAGFAAPTDTVYTPLSEYCNQATRPPSVEKLVLSNQHDVLQRVWRSRTPVKYENVSSNPMLEDVQEILSSIKSKSMLMQRLVWDKDPIGISCVDHTLKEHDWNDEEVNFMQQFCTQFFAPLAGISNYWHNPTMHQMFKKPSESELIAIRLAAEGLSYKKIAEELNKSVRTIENQLRNARLRLNATNQAELIKKCEPWL
;
A
#
# COMPACT_ATOMS: atom_id res chain seq x y z
N MET A 1 -13.34 18.63 -3.42
CA MET A 1 -12.38 17.51 -3.33
C MET A 1 -13.17 16.28 -2.94
N PHE A 2 -13.20 15.24 -3.72
CA PHE A 2 -13.96 14.02 -3.39
C PHE A 2 -13.34 13.36 -2.16
N ASN A 3 -14.15 13.12 -1.12
CA ASN A 3 -13.74 12.35 0.05
C ASN A 3 -14.30 10.92 -0.09
N PHE A 4 -13.53 10.04 -0.69
CA PHE A 4 -13.93 8.66 -0.94
C PHE A 4 -14.03 7.77 0.33
N LYS A 5 -13.82 8.34 1.54
CA LYS A 5 -13.98 7.63 2.81
C LYS A 5 -15.33 7.86 3.49
N GLU A 6 -16.12 8.84 3.05
CA GLU A 6 -17.41 9.16 3.66
C GLU A 6 -18.53 8.25 3.16
N GLU A 7 -18.56 7.98 1.87
CA GLU A 7 -19.54 7.09 1.24
C GLU A 7 -18.91 6.29 0.09
N PRO A 8 -19.44 5.10 -0.25
CA PRO A 8 -18.96 4.33 -1.39
C PRO A 8 -19.14 5.14 -2.67
N PRO A 9 -18.06 5.43 -3.42
CA PRO A 9 -18.20 6.22 -4.63
C PRO A 9 -18.91 5.43 -5.74
N SER A 10 -19.81 6.09 -6.45
CA SER A 10 -20.40 5.52 -7.66
C SER A 10 -19.35 5.40 -8.77
N THR A 11 -19.53 4.42 -9.66
CA THR A 11 -18.71 4.26 -10.88
C THR A 11 -18.63 5.55 -11.70
N LYS A 12 -19.74 6.32 -11.74
CA LYS A 12 -19.77 7.62 -12.42
C LYS A 12 -18.83 8.64 -11.77
N ALA A 13 -18.81 8.72 -10.43
CA ALA A 13 -17.93 9.64 -9.71
C ALA A 13 -16.46 9.25 -9.90
N LEU A 14 -16.13 7.95 -9.85
CA LEU A 14 -14.79 7.45 -10.13
C LEU A 14 -14.36 7.75 -11.57
N LYS A 15 -15.22 7.50 -12.57
CA LYS A 15 -14.94 7.84 -13.96
C LYS A 15 -14.64 9.33 -14.12
N GLN A 16 -15.48 10.18 -13.56
CA GLN A 16 -15.30 11.63 -13.64
C GLN A 16 -13.97 12.08 -13.01
N TYR A 17 -13.59 11.49 -11.90
CA TYR A 17 -12.36 11.87 -11.19
C TYR A 17 -11.10 11.32 -11.85
N PHE A 18 -11.07 10.03 -12.19
CA PHE A 18 -9.85 9.37 -12.65
C PHE A 18 -9.67 9.37 -14.18
N ILE A 19 -10.74 9.45 -14.96
CA ILE A 19 -10.67 9.39 -16.43
C ILE A 19 -10.90 10.77 -17.05
N ASP A 20 -12.07 11.38 -16.82
CA ASP A 20 -12.46 12.60 -17.52
C ASP A 20 -11.52 13.78 -17.24
N GLY A 21 -10.99 13.86 -16.01
CA GLY A 21 -10.00 14.88 -15.62
C GLY A 21 -8.58 14.62 -16.16
N ASN A 22 -8.29 13.43 -16.67
CA ASN A 22 -6.95 13.01 -17.07
C ASN A 22 -6.81 12.66 -18.56
N TYR A 23 -7.89 12.80 -19.33
CA TYR A 23 -7.97 12.32 -20.70
C TYR A 23 -6.89 12.88 -21.66
N GLN A 24 -6.42 14.10 -21.42
CA GLN A 24 -5.37 14.72 -22.23
C GLN A 24 -3.96 14.51 -21.70
N SER A 25 -3.83 14.00 -20.49
CA SER A 25 -2.56 13.93 -19.76
C SER A 25 -1.94 12.54 -19.71
N HIS A 26 -2.71 11.50 -20.08
CA HIS A 26 -2.27 10.11 -19.99
C HIS A 26 -2.56 9.32 -21.26
N PRO A 27 -1.75 8.28 -21.56
CA PRO A 27 -1.97 7.37 -22.69
C PRO A 27 -3.34 6.66 -22.59
N GLY A 28 -3.93 6.40 -23.76
CA GLY A 28 -5.26 5.78 -23.86
C GLY A 28 -5.33 4.38 -23.25
N ASP A 29 -4.29 3.57 -23.39
CA ASP A 29 -4.17 2.24 -22.81
C ASP A 29 -4.11 2.27 -21.26
N MET A 30 -3.49 3.30 -20.70
CA MET A 30 -3.50 3.53 -19.24
C MET A 30 -4.91 3.85 -18.76
N LEU A 31 -5.62 4.74 -19.45
CA LEU A 31 -6.99 5.12 -19.10
C LEU A 31 -7.98 3.95 -19.32
N ASP A 32 -7.74 3.10 -20.27
CA ASP A 32 -8.50 1.86 -20.49
C ASP A 32 -8.32 0.89 -19.29
N CYS A 33 -7.07 0.71 -18.84
CA CYS A 33 -6.80 -0.04 -17.61
C CYS A 33 -7.56 0.56 -16.41
N VAL A 34 -7.50 1.89 -16.23
CA VAL A 34 -8.22 2.60 -15.16
C VAL A 34 -9.72 2.37 -15.24
N ALA A 35 -10.31 2.37 -16.45
CA ALA A 35 -11.72 2.07 -16.65
C ALA A 35 -12.07 0.65 -16.20
N HIS A 36 -11.23 -0.34 -16.55
CA HIS A 36 -11.42 -1.72 -16.10
C HIS A 36 -11.27 -1.87 -14.58
N MET A 37 -10.33 -1.16 -13.95
CA MET A 37 -10.22 -1.12 -12.48
C MET A 37 -11.48 -0.54 -11.82
N ILE A 38 -12.08 0.51 -12.40
CA ILE A 38 -13.33 1.12 -11.93
C ILE A 38 -14.51 0.14 -12.06
N ILE A 39 -14.57 -0.61 -13.16
CA ILE A 39 -15.60 -1.65 -13.34
C ILE A 39 -15.46 -2.76 -12.30
N ALA A 40 -14.22 -3.10 -11.93
CA ALA A 40 -13.91 -4.13 -10.94
C ALA A 40 -13.93 -3.63 -9.48
N ILE A 41 -14.30 -2.38 -9.21
CA ILE A 41 -14.08 -1.69 -7.93
C ILE A 41 -14.67 -2.41 -6.71
N GLU A 42 -15.75 -3.15 -6.88
CA GLU A 42 -16.39 -3.93 -5.82
C GLU A 42 -15.66 -5.24 -5.49
N ASN A 43 -14.68 -5.64 -6.31
CA ASN A 43 -13.85 -6.81 -6.10
C ASN A 43 -12.38 -6.41 -5.93
N PRO A 44 -11.88 -6.26 -4.69
CA PRO A 44 -10.51 -5.79 -4.43
C PRO A 44 -9.42 -6.63 -5.12
N LYS A 45 -9.56 -7.96 -5.12
CA LYS A 45 -8.57 -8.83 -5.77
C LYS A 45 -8.55 -8.61 -7.29
N GLU A 46 -9.72 -8.45 -7.91
CA GLU A 46 -9.83 -8.21 -9.34
C GLU A 46 -9.33 -6.81 -9.74
N THR A 47 -9.69 -5.77 -8.97
CA THR A 47 -9.17 -4.41 -9.17
C THR A 47 -7.63 -4.39 -9.18
N VAL A 48 -7.01 -5.09 -8.22
CA VAL A 48 -5.56 -5.23 -8.13
C VAL A 48 -5.00 -6.03 -9.31
N ARG A 49 -5.65 -7.14 -9.68
CA ARG A 49 -5.22 -7.99 -10.80
C ARG A 49 -5.21 -7.24 -12.13
N VAL A 50 -6.19 -6.39 -12.38
CA VAL A 50 -6.24 -5.54 -13.59
C VAL A 50 -5.03 -4.60 -13.63
N ALA A 51 -4.74 -3.91 -12.53
CA ALA A 51 -3.58 -3.00 -12.45
C ALA A 51 -2.25 -3.74 -12.66
N LEU A 52 -2.07 -4.90 -12.02
CA LEU A 52 -0.87 -5.72 -12.14
C LEU A 52 -0.68 -6.26 -13.57
N GLY A 53 -1.78 -6.67 -14.23
CA GLY A 53 -1.75 -7.11 -15.62
C GLY A 53 -1.27 -6.01 -16.57
N TYR A 54 -1.79 -4.81 -16.41
CA TYR A 54 -1.36 -3.65 -17.19
C TYR A 54 0.12 -3.33 -16.94
N MET A 55 0.50 -3.22 -15.67
CA MET A 55 1.87 -2.87 -15.26
C MET A 55 2.89 -3.93 -15.73
N GLY A 56 2.59 -5.20 -15.55
CA GLY A 56 3.44 -6.30 -16.00
C GLY A 56 3.62 -6.35 -17.52
N ASN A 57 2.56 -6.10 -18.29
CA ASN A 57 2.65 -6.01 -19.75
C ASN A 57 3.41 -4.77 -20.20
N HIS A 58 3.14 -3.60 -19.63
CA HIS A 58 3.80 -2.34 -20.01
C HIS A 58 5.30 -2.40 -19.77
N LEU A 59 5.73 -2.97 -18.62
CA LEU A 59 7.13 -3.14 -18.26
C LEU A 59 7.76 -4.42 -18.82
N SER A 60 7.04 -5.18 -19.66
CA SER A 60 7.49 -6.46 -20.19
C SER A 60 8.04 -7.42 -19.12
N ALA A 61 7.47 -7.35 -17.92
CA ALA A 61 7.93 -8.08 -16.76
C ALA A 61 7.51 -9.57 -16.79
N CYS A 62 8.26 -10.39 -16.08
CA CYS A 62 7.88 -11.79 -15.90
C CYS A 62 6.73 -11.94 -14.92
N ARG A 63 6.72 -11.10 -13.86
CA ARG A 63 5.69 -11.10 -12.82
C ARG A 63 5.48 -9.69 -12.30
N ALA A 64 4.26 -9.42 -11.85
CA ALA A 64 3.93 -8.27 -11.02
C ALA A 64 3.02 -8.72 -9.89
N ASP A 65 3.23 -8.20 -8.69
CA ASP A 65 2.42 -8.52 -7.52
C ASP A 65 2.18 -7.30 -6.65
N ALA A 66 1.18 -7.39 -5.78
CA ALA A 66 0.94 -6.40 -4.75
C ALA A 66 0.31 -7.03 -3.51
N GLY A 67 0.72 -6.54 -2.36
CA GLY A 67 0.14 -6.86 -1.07
C GLY A 67 -0.20 -5.60 -0.28
N PHE A 68 -1.13 -5.74 0.64
CA PHE A 68 -1.62 -4.64 1.47
C PHE A 68 -1.27 -4.91 2.93
N ALA A 69 -0.58 -3.95 3.53
CA ALA A 69 -0.11 -3.97 4.90
C ALA A 69 0.17 -2.55 5.37
N ALA A 70 0.23 -2.32 6.67
CA ALA A 70 0.83 -1.12 7.23
C ALA A 70 2.34 -1.32 7.44
N PRO A 71 3.18 -0.26 7.42
CA PRO A 71 4.62 -0.39 7.66
C PRO A 71 4.99 -1.03 9.00
N THR A 72 4.07 -0.97 9.97
CA THR A 72 4.22 -1.50 11.34
C THR A 72 3.74 -2.94 11.49
N ASP A 73 3.06 -3.50 10.50
CA ASP A 73 2.64 -4.90 10.54
C ASP A 73 3.86 -5.82 10.56
N THR A 74 3.72 -6.99 11.17
CA THR A 74 4.83 -7.96 11.29
C THR A 74 5.00 -8.79 10.03
N VAL A 75 3.92 -8.99 9.28
CA VAL A 75 3.87 -9.87 8.12
C VAL A 75 3.39 -9.12 6.89
N TYR A 76 3.98 -9.42 5.76
CA TYR A 76 3.55 -8.99 4.44
C TYR A 76 3.29 -10.21 3.56
N THR A 77 2.15 -10.22 2.88
CA THR A 77 1.78 -11.25 1.90
C THR A 77 1.20 -10.60 0.64
N PRO A 78 1.58 -11.03 -0.56
CA PRO A 78 0.91 -10.61 -1.78
C PRO A 78 -0.57 -11.00 -1.78
N LEU A 79 -1.44 -10.07 -2.16
CA LEU A 79 -2.88 -10.31 -2.32
C LEU A 79 -3.20 -10.90 -3.67
N SER A 80 -2.50 -10.47 -4.70
CA SER A 80 -2.71 -10.85 -6.09
C SER A 80 -1.42 -10.72 -6.89
N GLU A 81 -1.34 -11.47 -7.98
CA GLU A 81 -0.22 -11.44 -8.91
C GLU A 81 -0.67 -11.50 -10.38
N TYR A 82 0.18 -10.98 -11.24
CA TYR A 82 0.21 -11.22 -12.68
C TYR A 82 1.44 -12.05 -12.99
N CYS A 83 1.28 -13.14 -13.73
CA CYS A 83 2.37 -13.95 -14.26
C CYS A 83 2.30 -13.99 -15.79
N ASN A 84 3.40 -13.62 -16.43
CA ASN A 84 3.51 -13.67 -17.87
C ASN A 84 3.46 -15.12 -18.36
N GLN A 85 2.55 -15.44 -19.26
CA GLN A 85 2.29 -16.79 -19.74
C GLN A 85 3.46 -17.41 -20.52
N ALA A 86 4.31 -16.60 -21.13
CA ALA A 86 5.48 -17.07 -21.87
C ALA A 86 6.65 -17.45 -20.94
N THR A 87 6.86 -16.69 -19.85
CA THR A 87 7.95 -16.88 -18.92
C THR A 87 7.63 -17.85 -17.77
N ARG A 88 6.35 -17.96 -17.40
CA ARG A 88 5.81 -18.83 -16.34
C ARG A 88 6.63 -18.76 -15.05
N PRO A 89 6.78 -17.59 -14.42
CA PRO A 89 7.52 -17.45 -13.18
C PRO A 89 6.83 -18.23 -12.06
N PRO A 90 7.57 -18.66 -11.01
CA PRO A 90 6.95 -19.21 -9.81
C PRO A 90 5.98 -18.19 -9.18
N SER A 91 4.85 -18.67 -8.64
CA SER A 91 3.86 -17.84 -7.95
C SER A 91 4.39 -17.32 -6.62
N VAL A 92 3.98 -16.10 -6.26
CA VAL A 92 4.26 -15.48 -4.95
C VAL A 92 3.00 -15.36 -4.07
N GLU A 93 1.83 -15.81 -4.52
CA GLU A 93 0.56 -15.67 -3.76
C GLU A 93 0.62 -16.35 -2.37
N LYS A 94 1.50 -17.33 -2.17
CA LYS A 94 1.68 -18.01 -0.87
C LYS A 94 2.91 -17.56 -0.09
N LEU A 95 3.58 -16.53 -0.60
CA LEU A 95 4.79 -16.03 0.04
C LEU A 95 4.42 -15.23 1.29
N VAL A 96 5.08 -15.56 2.39
CA VAL A 96 4.93 -14.84 3.66
C VAL A 96 6.29 -14.25 4.00
N LEU A 97 6.35 -12.92 4.06
CA LEU A 97 7.57 -12.17 4.34
C LEU A 97 7.49 -11.47 5.69
N SER A 98 8.63 -11.36 6.37
CA SER A 98 8.72 -10.41 7.48
C SER A 98 8.61 -8.99 6.95
N ASN A 99 7.53 -8.30 7.31
CA ASN A 99 7.35 -6.90 6.90
C ASN A 99 8.37 -5.96 7.56
N GLN A 100 9.04 -6.42 8.63
CA GLN A 100 10.09 -5.67 9.33
C GLN A 100 11.47 -5.87 8.71
N HIS A 101 11.59 -6.71 7.66
CA HIS A 101 12.85 -6.90 6.96
C HIS A 101 13.28 -5.61 6.25
N ASP A 102 14.58 -5.32 6.26
CA ASP A 102 15.14 -4.05 5.77
C ASP A 102 14.79 -3.75 4.31
N VAL A 103 14.67 -4.76 3.46
CA VAL A 103 14.24 -4.63 2.06
C VAL A 103 12.86 -3.98 1.97
N LEU A 104 11.87 -4.51 2.71
CA LEU A 104 10.51 -3.96 2.72
C LEU A 104 10.46 -2.61 3.45
N GLN A 105 11.17 -2.47 4.57
CA GLN A 105 11.26 -1.22 5.31
C GLN A 105 11.88 -0.09 4.48
N ARG A 106 12.83 -0.40 3.60
CA ARG A 106 13.37 0.57 2.63
C ARG A 106 12.30 1.04 1.65
N VAL A 107 11.47 0.12 1.12
CA VAL A 107 10.36 0.48 0.23
C VAL A 107 9.33 1.34 0.96
N TRP A 108 8.96 0.99 2.20
CA TRP A 108 8.04 1.78 3.02
C TRP A 108 8.52 3.22 3.26
N ARG A 109 9.83 3.43 3.41
CA ARG A 109 10.41 4.77 3.63
C ARG A 109 10.61 5.56 2.34
N SER A 110 10.73 4.90 1.20
CA SER A 110 10.98 5.56 -0.08
C SER A 110 9.71 6.21 -0.63
N ARG A 111 9.86 7.40 -1.23
CA ARG A 111 8.78 8.08 -1.98
C ARG A 111 8.81 7.75 -3.47
N THR A 112 9.93 7.23 -3.95
CA THR A 112 10.16 6.82 -5.34
C THR A 112 10.30 5.30 -5.39
N PRO A 113 10.12 4.66 -6.56
CA PRO A 113 10.39 3.24 -6.71
C PRO A 113 11.80 2.85 -6.27
N VAL A 114 11.94 1.71 -5.62
CA VAL A 114 13.21 1.12 -5.21
C VAL A 114 13.56 0.04 -6.19
N LYS A 115 14.74 0.14 -6.82
CA LYS A 115 15.21 -0.81 -7.81
C LYS A 115 16.32 -1.70 -7.27
N TYR A 116 16.26 -2.96 -7.64
CA TYR A 116 17.28 -4.00 -7.43
C TYR A 116 17.58 -4.65 -8.78
N GLU A 117 18.62 -4.17 -9.45
CA GLU A 117 18.97 -4.56 -10.82
C GLU A 117 19.60 -5.97 -10.89
N ASN A 118 20.38 -6.33 -9.87
CA ASN A 118 20.96 -7.65 -9.70
C ASN A 118 20.64 -8.18 -8.29
N VAL A 119 19.66 -9.06 -8.22
CA VAL A 119 19.22 -9.65 -6.94
C VAL A 119 20.27 -10.57 -6.34
N SER A 120 20.98 -11.32 -7.17
CA SER A 120 21.90 -12.38 -6.71
C SER A 120 23.21 -11.84 -6.13
N SER A 121 23.64 -10.65 -6.51
CA SER A 121 24.90 -10.04 -6.05
C SER A 121 24.69 -8.82 -5.12
N ASN A 122 23.45 -8.49 -4.80
CA ASN A 122 23.16 -7.33 -3.96
C ASN A 122 23.30 -7.67 -2.47
N PRO A 123 24.28 -7.06 -1.76
CA PRO A 123 24.51 -7.35 -0.33
C PRO A 123 23.30 -7.08 0.57
N MET A 124 22.42 -6.14 0.19
CA MET A 124 21.21 -5.82 0.96
C MET A 124 20.15 -6.92 0.91
N LEU A 125 20.29 -7.87 0.01
CA LEU A 125 19.36 -8.98 -0.20
C LEU A 125 19.89 -10.31 0.30
N GLU A 126 21.07 -10.34 0.97
CA GLU A 126 21.75 -11.57 1.41
C GLU A 126 20.84 -12.43 2.30
N ASP A 127 20.19 -11.81 3.29
CA ASP A 127 19.31 -12.50 4.24
C ASP A 127 18.02 -13.08 3.62
N VAL A 128 17.66 -12.64 2.41
CA VAL A 128 16.44 -13.09 1.68
C VAL A 128 16.77 -13.86 0.41
N GLN A 129 18.05 -14.16 0.15
CA GLN A 129 18.48 -14.83 -1.08
C GLN A 129 17.82 -16.20 -1.30
N GLU A 130 17.58 -16.96 -0.25
CA GLU A 130 16.90 -18.25 -0.35
C GLU A 130 15.47 -18.08 -0.89
N ILE A 131 14.74 -17.11 -0.34
CA ILE A 131 13.38 -16.78 -0.78
C ILE A 131 13.40 -16.29 -2.23
N LEU A 132 14.27 -15.32 -2.56
CA LEU A 132 14.35 -14.73 -3.89
C LEU A 132 14.78 -15.77 -4.95
N SER A 133 15.65 -16.70 -4.58
CA SER A 133 16.04 -17.82 -5.42
C SER A 133 14.88 -18.79 -5.66
N SER A 134 14.08 -19.09 -4.65
CA SER A 134 12.92 -19.98 -4.77
C SER A 134 11.88 -19.45 -5.75
N ILE A 135 11.70 -18.13 -5.83
CA ILE A 135 10.81 -17.45 -6.77
C ILE A 135 11.52 -16.99 -8.05
N LYS A 136 12.79 -17.35 -8.20
CA LYS A 136 13.66 -17.05 -9.36
C LYS A 136 13.79 -15.56 -9.68
N SER A 137 13.64 -14.67 -8.72
CA SER A 137 13.78 -13.23 -8.94
C SER A 137 15.22 -12.86 -9.32
N LYS A 138 15.41 -12.11 -10.41
CA LYS A 138 16.71 -11.63 -10.92
C LYS A 138 16.87 -10.13 -10.78
N SER A 139 15.80 -9.38 -11.01
CA SER A 139 15.74 -7.95 -10.77
C SER A 139 14.33 -7.56 -10.34
N MET A 140 14.23 -6.55 -9.49
CA MET A 140 12.95 -6.07 -8.92
C MET A 140 12.85 -4.55 -8.98
N LEU A 141 11.64 -4.06 -9.25
CA LEU A 141 11.25 -2.67 -9.08
C LEU A 141 10.06 -2.63 -8.13
N MET A 142 10.21 -1.96 -7.00
CA MET A 142 9.22 -1.98 -5.91
C MET A 142 8.74 -0.57 -5.59
N GLN A 143 7.44 -0.39 -5.40
CA GLN A 143 6.83 0.89 -5.05
C GLN A 143 5.84 0.71 -3.91
N ARG A 144 5.97 1.56 -2.87
CA ARG A 144 4.91 1.65 -1.87
C ARG A 144 3.65 2.25 -2.47
N LEU A 145 2.52 1.72 -2.09
CA LEU A 145 1.20 2.24 -2.43
C LEU A 145 0.71 3.15 -1.31
N VAL A 146 0.27 4.36 -1.67
CA VAL A 146 -0.19 5.37 -0.71
C VAL A 146 -1.57 5.86 -1.12
N TRP A 147 -2.52 5.82 -0.20
CA TRP A 147 -3.85 6.38 -0.38
C TRP A 147 -4.22 7.28 0.80
N ASP A 148 -4.70 8.48 0.50
CA ASP A 148 -5.08 9.49 1.50
C ASP A 148 -3.99 9.73 2.57
N LYS A 149 -2.73 9.83 2.12
CA LYS A 149 -1.50 10.01 2.93
C LYS A 149 -1.04 8.78 3.72
N ASP A 150 -1.86 7.73 3.81
CA ASP A 150 -1.50 6.50 4.50
C ASP A 150 -0.83 5.52 3.53
N PRO A 151 0.32 4.94 3.88
CA PRO A 151 0.88 3.80 3.15
C PRO A 151 -0.03 2.59 3.38
N ILE A 152 -0.48 1.98 2.29
CA ILE A 152 -1.50 0.91 2.31
C ILE A 152 -0.99 -0.42 1.78
N GLY A 153 0.16 -0.43 1.11
CA GLY A 153 0.70 -1.64 0.50
C GLY A 153 2.00 -1.40 -0.24
N ILE A 154 2.49 -2.45 -0.85
CA ILE A 154 3.65 -2.45 -1.75
C ILE A 154 3.25 -3.17 -3.03
N SER A 155 3.68 -2.64 -4.18
CA SER A 155 3.67 -3.34 -5.45
C SER A 155 5.10 -3.65 -5.89
N CYS A 156 5.30 -4.82 -6.47
CA CYS A 156 6.56 -5.28 -7.00
C CYS A 156 6.38 -5.72 -8.46
N VAL A 157 7.36 -5.43 -9.27
CA VAL A 157 7.50 -5.98 -10.63
C VAL A 157 8.85 -6.63 -10.72
N ASP A 158 8.95 -7.84 -11.26
CA ASP A 158 10.22 -8.52 -11.38
C ASP A 158 10.45 -9.23 -12.71
N HIS A 159 11.74 -9.42 -13.02
CA HIS A 159 12.24 -10.29 -14.07
C HIS A 159 12.85 -11.54 -13.45
N THR A 160 12.47 -12.72 -13.98
CA THR A 160 12.90 -14.03 -13.46
C THR A 160 13.83 -14.78 -14.38
N LEU A 161 13.99 -14.33 -15.62
CA LEU A 161 14.85 -14.99 -16.62
C LEU A 161 16.27 -14.41 -16.64
N LYS A 162 16.39 -13.08 -16.58
CA LYS A 162 17.66 -12.35 -16.62
C LYS A 162 17.60 -11.11 -15.75
N GLU A 163 18.74 -10.57 -15.42
CA GLU A 163 18.88 -9.26 -14.82
C GLU A 163 18.32 -8.17 -15.76
N HIS A 164 17.86 -7.09 -15.18
CA HIS A 164 17.28 -5.96 -15.90
C HIS A 164 17.67 -4.65 -15.25
N ASP A 165 18.23 -3.75 -16.04
CA ASP A 165 18.56 -2.40 -15.62
C ASP A 165 17.34 -1.50 -15.80
N TRP A 166 16.69 -1.14 -14.69
CA TRP A 166 15.50 -0.30 -14.70
C TRP A 166 15.82 1.12 -15.14
N ASN A 167 15.40 1.51 -16.32
CA ASN A 167 15.60 2.86 -16.83
C ASN A 167 14.63 3.88 -16.22
N ASP A 168 14.89 5.17 -16.47
CA ASP A 168 14.10 6.25 -15.87
C ASP A 168 12.65 6.27 -16.38
N GLU A 169 12.36 5.83 -17.59
CA GLU A 169 11.01 5.76 -18.14
C GLU A 169 10.18 4.71 -17.39
N GLU A 170 10.75 3.52 -17.16
CA GLU A 170 10.11 2.44 -16.38
C GLU A 170 9.87 2.84 -14.93
N VAL A 171 10.85 3.48 -14.30
CA VAL A 171 10.74 3.98 -12.92
C VAL A 171 9.66 5.06 -12.83
N ASN A 172 9.66 6.03 -13.76
CA ASN A 172 8.67 7.10 -13.80
C ASN A 172 7.27 6.57 -14.08
N PHE A 173 7.14 5.62 -15.02
CA PHE A 173 5.86 4.97 -15.30
C PHE A 173 5.31 4.30 -14.01
N MET A 174 6.11 3.47 -13.35
CA MET A 174 5.67 2.79 -12.13
C MET A 174 5.26 3.79 -11.06
N GLN A 175 6.05 4.84 -10.84
CA GLN A 175 5.73 5.88 -9.87
C GLN A 175 4.42 6.59 -10.20
N GLN A 176 4.24 7.04 -11.44
CA GLN A 176 3.05 7.76 -11.87
C GLN A 176 1.80 6.88 -11.79
N PHE A 177 1.85 5.69 -12.38
CA PHE A 177 0.72 4.77 -12.39
C PHE A 177 0.31 4.36 -10.97
N CYS A 178 1.27 3.97 -10.13
CA CYS A 178 0.98 3.60 -8.75
C CYS A 178 0.41 4.76 -7.93
N THR A 179 0.93 5.99 -8.11
CA THR A 179 0.51 7.14 -7.30
C THR A 179 -0.84 7.70 -7.74
N GLN A 180 -1.08 7.77 -9.05
CA GLN A 180 -2.26 8.47 -9.59
C GLN A 180 -3.48 7.57 -9.74
N PHE A 181 -3.29 6.27 -9.98
CA PHE A 181 -4.38 5.36 -10.30
C PHE A 181 -4.40 4.09 -9.43
N PHE A 182 -3.32 3.33 -9.42
CA PHE A 182 -3.33 2.03 -8.76
C PHE A 182 -3.60 2.13 -7.26
N ALA A 183 -2.80 2.88 -6.51
CA ALA A 183 -2.98 2.99 -5.06
C ALA A 183 -4.33 3.62 -4.68
N PRO A 184 -4.80 4.73 -5.32
CA PRO A 184 -6.11 5.28 -5.03
C PRO A 184 -7.26 4.31 -5.29
N LEU A 185 -7.32 3.67 -6.45
CA LEU A 185 -8.40 2.75 -6.80
C LEU A 185 -8.37 1.47 -5.97
N ALA A 186 -7.18 0.88 -5.75
CA ALA A 186 -7.04 -0.26 -4.87
C ALA A 186 -7.37 0.09 -3.41
N GLY A 187 -7.00 1.29 -2.96
CA GLY A 187 -7.34 1.82 -1.64
C GLY A 187 -8.84 1.95 -1.46
N ILE A 188 -9.55 2.57 -2.41
CA ILE A 188 -11.00 2.71 -2.40
C ILE A 188 -11.67 1.33 -2.39
N SER A 189 -11.27 0.44 -3.30
CA SER A 189 -11.81 -0.91 -3.40
C SER A 189 -11.65 -1.70 -2.11
N ASN A 190 -10.43 -1.74 -1.55
CA ASN A 190 -10.17 -2.44 -0.29
C ASN A 190 -10.89 -1.81 0.90
N TYR A 191 -10.97 -0.48 0.97
CA TYR A 191 -11.64 0.22 2.07
C TYR A 191 -13.12 -0.17 2.17
N TRP A 192 -13.83 -0.23 1.04
CA TRP A 192 -15.27 -0.47 1.02
C TRP A 192 -15.66 -1.95 0.92
N HIS A 193 -14.84 -2.78 0.28
CA HIS A 193 -15.22 -4.15 -0.08
C HIS A 193 -14.33 -5.23 0.57
N ASN A 194 -13.35 -4.84 1.41
CA ASN A 194 -12.54 -5.79 2.17
C ASN A 194 -12.63 -5.49 3.68
N PRO A 195 -13.46 -6.24 4.46
CA PRO A 195 -13.67 -5.97 5.89
C PRO A 195 -12.37 -5.96 6.71
N THR A 196 -11.43 -6.85 6.41
CA THR A 196 -10.13 -6.92 7.10
C THR A 196 -9.31 -5.67 6.84
N MET A 197 -9.23 -5.25 5.60
CA MET A 197 -8.51 -4.04 5.20
C MET A 197 -9.20 -2.77 5.71
N HIS A 198 -10.55 -2.75 5.72
CA HIS A 198 -11.30 -1.65 6.29
C HIS A 198 -10.95 -1.41 7.77
N GLN A 199 -10.78 -2.47 8.55
CA GLN A 199 -10.30 -2.36 9.95
C GLN A 199 -8.86 -1.86 10.01
N MET A 200 -7.99 -2.33 9.11
CA MET A 200 -6.58 -1.90 9.03
C MET A 200 -6.46 -0.40 8.74
N PHE A 201 -7.24 0.13 7.80
CA PHE A 201 -7.28 1.57 7.50
C PHE A 201 -7.79 2.42 8.68
N LYS A 202 -8.54 1.82 9.59
CA LYS A 202 -9.03 2.46 10.81
C LYS A 202 -8.08 2.33 11.99
N LYS A 203 -7.13 1.38 11.95
CA LYS A 203 -6.18 1.18 13.03
C LYS A 203 -5.37 2.47 13.26
N PRO A 204 -5.35 3.01 14.49
CA PRO A 204 -4.47 4.11 14.81
C PRO A 204 -3.01 3.72 14.64
N SER A 205 -2.15 4.70 14.33
CA SER A 205 -0.71 4.49 14.29
C SER A 205 -0.18 4.05 15.67
N GLU A 206 0.98 3.40 15.70
CA GLU A 206 1.58 2.94 16.96
C GLU A 206 1.74 4.08 17.97
N SER A 207 2.18 5.26 17.50
CA SER A 207 2.32 6.43 18.36
C SER A 207 0.98 6.99 18.86
N GLU A 208 -0.11 6.82 18.12
CA GLU A 208 -1.47 7.14 18.57
C GLU A 208 -1.97 6.09 19.57
N LEU A 209 -1.71 4.80 19.31
CA LEU A 209 -2.09 3.70 20.21
C LEU A 209 -1.43 3.84 21.57
N ILE A 210 -0.12 4.18 21.64
CA ILE A 210 0.58 4.44 22.89
C ILE A 210 -0.10 5.59 23.65
N ALA A 211 -0.40 6.70 22.97
CA ALA A 211 -1.08 7.83 23.60
C ALA A 211 -2.50 7.47 24.06
N ILE A 212 -3.24 6.64 23.30
CA ILE A 212 -4.58 6.15 23.66
C ILE A 212 -4.50 5.22 24.86
N ARG A 213 -3.50 4.33 24.96
CA ARG A 213 -3.29 3.44 26.11
C ARG A 213 -3.06 4.24 27.38
N LEU A 214 -2.16 5.21 27.37
CA LEU A 214 -1.92 6.07 28.53
C LEU A 214 -3.16 6.90 28.89
N ALA A 215 -3.95 7.34 27.89
CA ALA A 215 -5.22 8.01 28.15
C ALA A 215 -6.27 7.07 28.75
N ALA A 216 -6.27 5.77 28.40
CA ALA A 216 -7.14 4.75 28.99
C ALA A 216 -6.76 4.46 30.46
N GLU A 217 -5.48 4.60 30.83
CA GLU A 217 -4.98 4.54 32.21
C GLU A 217 -5.33 5.80 33.02
N GLY A 218 -6.00 6.77 32.42
CA GLY A 218 -6.49 7.98 33.09
C GLY A 218 -5.45 9.13 33.16
N LEU A 219 -4.35 9.07 32.40
CA LEU A 219 -3.38 10.15 32.36
C LEU A 219 -3.93 11.38 31.63
N SER A 220 -3.63 12.56 32.16
CA SER A 220 -3.92 13.81 31.47
C SER A 220 -2.96 14.02 30.28
N TYR A 221 -3.38 14.81 29.27
CA TYR A 221 -2.55 15.09 28.10
C TYR A 221 -1.15 15.65 28.45
N LYS A 222 -1.07 16.42 29.54
CA LYS A 222 0.20 16.93 30.05
C LYS A 222 1.10 15.79 30.54
N LYS A 223 0.56 14.87 31.33
CA LYS A 223 1.32 13.70 31.82
C LYS A 223 1.73 12.76 30.68
N ILE A 224 0.84 12.53 29.70
CA ILE A 224 1.16 11.74 28.51
C ILE A 224 2.30 12.41 27.71
N ALA A 225 2.27 13.72 27.58
CA ALA A 225 3.31 14.49 26.89
C ALA A 225 4.68 14.38 27.58
N GLU A 226 4.68 14.47 28.92
CA GLU A 226 5.87 14.27 29.75
C GLU A 226 6.43 12.85 29.61
N GLU A 227 5.57 11.82 29.73
CA GLU A 227 5.94 10.41 29.61
C GLU A 227 6.56 10.06 28.26
N LEU A 228 5.97 10.61 27.16
CA LEU A 228 6.41 10.32 25.79
C LEU A 228 7.46 11.32 25.26
N ASN A 229 7.93 12.24 26.08
CA ASN A 229 8.85 13.31 25.70
C ASN A 229 8.38 14.07 24.43
N LYS A 230 7.09 14.47 24.44
CA LYS A 230 6.42 15.20 23.35
C LYS A 230 5.76 16.47 23.86
N SER A 231 5.37 17.37 22.96
CA SER A 231 4.56 18.51 23.33
C SER A 231 3.10 18.09 23.61
N VAL A 232 2.42 18.81 24.50
CA VAL A 232 0.99 18.61 24.78
C VAL A 232 0.17 18.73 23.47
N ARG A 233 0.51 19.68 22.61
CA ARG A 233 -0.12 19.89 21.30
C ARG A 233 0.05 18.66 20.38
N THR A 234 1.18 17.95 20.47
CA THR A 234 1.41 16.71 19.72
C THR A 234 0.44 15.63 20.19
N ILE A 235 0.28 15.46 21.50
CA ILE A 235 -0.66 14.48 22.08
C ILE A 235 -2.11 14.81 21.72
N GLU A 236 -2.50 16.07 21.84
CA GLU A 236 -3.84 16.53 21.43
C GLU A 236 -4.13 16.21 19.96
N ASN A 237 -3.17 16.48 19.06
CA ASN A 237 -3.31 16.19 17.64
C ASN A 237 -3.38 14.68 17.38
N GLN A 238 -2.56 13.86 18.05
CA GLN A 238 -2.61 12.40 17.91
C GLN A 238 -3.97 11.84 18.32
N LEU A 239 -4.48 12.19 19.50
CA LEU A 239 -5.78 11.73 19.98
C LEU A 239 -6.95 12.29 19.14
N ARG A 240 -6.84 13.52 18.66
CA ARG A 240 -7.83 14.10 17.74
C ARG A 240 -7.86 13.37 16.40
N ASN A 241 -6.71 13.08 15.81
CA ASN A 241 -6.62 12.38 14.53
C ASN A 241 -7.16 10.95 14.65
N ALA A 242 -6.83 10.24 15.73
CA ALA A 242 -7.39 8.93 16.01
C ALA A 242 -8.93 8.98 16.18
N ARG A 243 -9.48 10.00 16.90
CA ARG A 243 -10.93 10.20 17.02
C ARG A 243 -11.59 10.41 15.66
N LEU A 244 -11.02 11.25 14.80
CA LEU A 244 -11.54 11.49 13.46
C LEU A 244 -11.51 10.21 12.61
N ARG A 245 -10.41 9.48 12.63
CA ARG A 245 -10.24 8.22 11.89
C ARG A 245 -11.26 7.15 12.31
N LEU A 246 -11.52 7.03 13.60
CA LEU A 246 -12.46 6.05 14.15
C LEU A 246 -13.89 6.59 14.27
N ASN A 247 -14.14 7.81 13.82
CA ASN A 247 -15.42 8.49 14.00
C ASN A 247 -15.91 8.40 15.46
N ALA A 248 -15.01 8.70 16.40
CA ALA A 248 -15.29 8.71 17.84
C ALA A 248 -15.61 10.17 18.30
N THR A 249 -16.72 10.34 18.98
CA THR A 249 -17.21 11.66 19.43
C THR A 249 -16.43 12.20 20.63
N ASN A 250 -15.89 11.30 21.45
CA ASN A 250 -15.17 11.65 22.67
C ASN A 250 -14.05 10.63 22.97
N GLN A 251 -13.27 10.89 24.03
CA GLN A 251 -12.13 10.05 24.41
C GLN A 251 -12.56 8.67 24.89
N ALA A 252 -13.65 8.55 25.62
CA ALA A 252 -14.13 7.26 26.11
C ALA A 252 -14.58 6.34 24.96
N GLU A 253 -15.25 6.91 23.95
CA GLU A 253 -15.62 6.20 22.74
C GLU A 253 -14.39 5.81 21.91
N LEU A 254 -13.38 6.69 21.83
CA LEU A 254 -12.10 6.38 21.18
C LEU A 254 -11.44 5.17 21.83
N ILE A 255 -11.30 5.16 23.15
CA ILE A 255 -10.70 4.06 23.91
C ILE A 255 -11.45 2.75 23.64
N LYS A 256 -12.78 2.76 23.76
CA LYS A 256 -13.62 1.60 23.47
C LYS A 256 -13.43 1.07 22.05
N LYS A 257 -13.36 1.94 21.05
CA LYS A 257 -13.14 1.55 19.66
C LYS A 257 -11.72 1.03 19.42
N CYS A 258 -10.77 1.38 20.27
CA CYS A 258 -9.37 0.91 20.19
C CYS A 258 -9.10 -0.38 20.95
N GLU A 259 -10.04 -0.88 21.80
CA GLU A 259 -9.85 -2.11 22.59
C GLU A 259 -9.23 -3.29 21.80
N PRO A 260 -9.58 -3.53 20.52
CA PRO A 260 -8.98 -4.63 19.75
C PRO A 260 -7.47 -4.46 19.46
N TRP A 261 -6.89 -3.29 19.70
CA TRP A 261 -5.49 -2.95 19.41
C TRP A 261 -4.69 -2.51 20.65
N LEU A 262 -5.33 -2.36 21.82
CA LEU A 262 -4.70 -2.00 23.09
C LEU A 262 -4.24 -3.24 23.86
#